data_e4e677a6f9c05c51a2250c7d35d0a98a
#
_entry.id   e4e677a6f9c05c51a2250c7d35d0a98a
#
_cell.length_a   1.000
_cell.length_b   1.000
_cell.length_c   1.000
_cell.angle_alpha   90.00
_cell.angle_beta   90.00
_cell.angle_gamma   90.00
#
_symmetry.space_group_name_H-M   'P 1'
#
loop_
_entity.id
_entity.type
_entity.pdbx_description
1 polymer ?
#
loop_
_entity_poly.entity_id
_entity_poly.type
_entity_poly.pdbx_seq_one_letter_code
_entity_poly.pdbx_strand_id
1 'polypeptide(L)'
;MRREERINSIRAHLVLKKWIEEEGLSGLAVECYPDFMGQICLAYSLFGVEGIPGSCEGDVNSLVAMIILHPVTKIPIHNTDLLAVYPGDNSIFFLTVALVCIL
;
A
#
# COMPACT_ATOMS: atom_id res chain seq x y z
N MET A 1 11.15 -3.76 14.98
CA MET A 1 11.84 -3.58 13.67
C MET A 1 13.26 -3.13 13.91
N ARG A 2 14.22 -3.86 13.40
CA ARG A 2 15.65 -3.53 13.54
C ARG A 2 15.98 -2.25 12.77
N ARG A 3 17.06 -1.57 13.18
CA ARG A 3 17.48 -0.32 12.53
C ARG A 3 17.73 -0.49 11.02
N GLU A 4 18.36 -1.59 10.66
CA GLU A 4 18.66 -1.93 9.26
C GLU A 4 17.38 -2.11 8.42
N GLU A 5 16.38 -2.78 8.95
CA GLU A 5 15.09 -2.97 8.28
C GLU A 5 14.38 -1.64 8.02
N ARG A 6 14.43 -0.72 8.99
CA ARG A 6 13.88 0.64 8.82
C ARG A 6 14.60 1.41 7.72
N ILE A 7 15.92 1.33 7.68
CA ILE A 7 16.74 1.98 6.64
C ILE A 7 16.39 1.40 5.27
N ASN A 8 16.27 0.09 5.14
CA ASN A 8 15.91 -0.56 3.89
C ASN A 8 14.50 -0.19 3.41
N SER A 9 13.55 -0.09 4.33
CA SER A 9 12.17 0.38 4.00
C SER A 9 12.17 1.82 3.48
N ILE A 10 12.94 2.71 4.09
CA ILE A 10 13.07 4.10 3.64
C ILE A 10 13.77 4.17 2.28
N ARG A 11 14.83 3.39 2.08
CA ARG A 11 15.51 3.30 0.78
C ARG A 11 14.57 2.82 -0.31
N ALA A 12 13.77 1.79 -0.04
CA ALA A 12 12.76 1.29 -0.97
C ALA A 12 11.76 2.40 -1.36
N HIS A 13 11.27 3.17 -0.38
CA HIS A 13 10.39 4.29 -0.64
C HIS A 13 11.04 5.33 -1.57
N LEU A 14 12.27 5.75 -1.28
CA LEU A 14 12.97 6.76 -2.08
C LEU A 14 13.25 6.31 -3.51
N VAL A 15 13.66 5.05 -3.70
CA VAL A 15 13.90 4.47 -5.02
C VAL A 15 12.61 4.39 -5.83
N LEU A 16 11.54 3.88 -5.24
CA LEU A 16 10.25 3.78 -5.90
C LEU A 16 9.66 5.15 -6.22
N LYS A 17 9.82 6.13 -5.32
CA LYS A 17 9.38 7.51 -5.55
C LYS A 17 10.08 8.12 -6.75
N LYS A 18 11.39 7.99 -6.82
CA LYS A 18 12.17 8.45 -7.97
C LYS A 18 11.69 7.82 -9.27
N TRP A 19 11.44 6.53 -9.26
CA TRP A 19 10.95 5.83 -10.44
C TRP A 19 9.55 6.32 -10.86
N ILE A 20 8.62 6.51 -9.90
CA ILE A 20 7.31 7.09 -10.15
C ILE A 20 7.42 8.45 -10.85
N GLU A 21 8.31 9.32 -10.35
CA GLU A 21 8.53 10.66 -10.90
C GLU A 21 9.16 10.62 -12.30
N GLU A 22 10.17 9.78 -12.52
CA GLU A 22 10.87 9.66 -13.81
C GLU A 22 9.98 9.08 -14.91
N GLU A 23 9.15 8.11 -14.61
CA GLU A 23 8.28 7.44 -15.57
C GLU A 23 6.85 8.05 -15.64
N GLY A 24 6.54 9.01 -14.79
CA GLY A 24 5.21 9.63 -14.74
C GLY A 24 4.11 8.64 -14.36
N LEU A 25 4.37 7.75 -13.40
CA LEU A 25 3.42 6.72 -12.99
C LEU A 25 2.31 7.29 -12.11
N SER A 26 1.09 6.82 -12.29
CA SER A 26 -0.05 7.18 -11.44
C SER A 26 -0.15 6.34 -10.16
N GLY A 27 0.59 5.26 -10.08
CA GLY A 27 0.65 4.34 -8.96
C GLY A 27 1.51 3.14 -9.30
N LEU A 28 1.70 2.23 -8.37
CA LEU A 28 2.46 1.01 -8.63
C LEU A 28 1.93 -0.19 -7.84
N ALA A 29 2.09 -1.37 -8.43
CA ALA A 29 1.85 -2.65 -7.79
C ALA A 29 3.18 -3.41 -7.75
N VAL A 30 3.64 -3.77 -6.57
CA VAL A 30 4.87 -4.53 -6.37
C VAL A 30 4.54 -5.86 -5.74
N GLU A 31 5.05 -6.93 -6.31
CA GLU A 31 4.98 -8.25 -5.69
C GLU A 31 5.97 -8.32 -4.53
N CYS A 32 5.46 -8.10 -3.33
CA CYS A 32 6.31 -8.00 -2.14
C CYS A 32 6.63 -9.35 -1.51
N TYR A 33 5.83 -10.37 -1.75
CA TYR A 33 6.03 -11.69 -1.19
C TYR A 33 6.82 -12.59 -2.16
N PRO A 34 7.80 -13.38 -1.69
CA PRO A 34 8.29 -13.44 -0.30
C PRO A 34 9.45 -12.46 0.02
N ASP A 35 10.10 -11.88 -0.99
CA ASP A 35 11.43 -11.29 -0.86
C ASP A 35 11.43 -9.89 -0.22
N PHE A 36 10.36 -9.11 -0.43
CA PHE A 36 10.25 -7.73 0.05
C PHE A 36 9.19 -7.54 1.12
N MET A 37 8.68 -8.64 1.70
CA MET A 37 7.64 -8.59 2.71
C MET A 37 8.07 -7.73 3.92
N GLY A 38 7.22 -6.77 4.29
CA GLY A 38 7.49 -5.83 5.38
C GLY A 38 8.33 -4.61 4.96
N GLN A 39 9.13 -4.68 3.93
CA GLN A 39 9.97 -3.56 3.48
C GLN A 39 9.18 -2.55 2.63
N ILE A 40 8.31 -3.04 1.77
CA ILE A 40 7.49 -2.22 0.87
C ILE A 40 6.27 -1.62 1.58
N CYS A 41 5.79 -2.25 2.66
CA CYS A 41 4.59 -1.78 3.38
C CYS A 41 4.70 -0.34 3.87
N LEU A 42 5.87 0.06 4.39
CA LEU A 42 6.11 1.45 4.80
C LEU A 42 6.08 2.39 3.59
N ALA A 43 6.67 1.99 2.46
CA ALA A 43 6.65 2.78 1.24
C ALA A 43 5.22 3.04 0.77
N TYR A 44 4.36 2.02 0.76
CA TYR A 44 2.96 2.18 0.41
C TYR A 44 2.18 3.10 1.34
N SER A 45 2.45 3.02 2.65
CA SER A 45 1.83 3.91 3.62
C SER A 45 2.20 5.38 3.36
N LEU A 46 3.47 5.65 3.07
CA LEU A 46 3.96 6.99 2.73
C LEU A 46 3.38 7.47 1.39
N PHE A 47 3.33 6.62 0.38
CA PHE A 47 2.71 6.96 -0.90
C PHE A 47 1.21 7.25 -0.76
N GLY A 48 0.51 6.51 0.09
CA GLY A 48 -0.90 6.77 0.39
C GLY A 48 -1.12 8.18 0.93
N VAL A 49 -0.27 8.64 1.84
CA VAL A 49 -0.30 10.02 2.36
C VAL A 49 0.02 11.04 1.27
N GLU A 50 0.93 10.72 0.34
CA GLU A 50 1.28 11.57 -0.79
C GLU A 50 0.24 11.56 -1.93
N GLY A 51 -0.79 10.74 -1.82
CA GLY A 51 -1.83 10.61 -2.84
C GLY A 51 -1.45 9.71 -4.01
N ILE A 52 -0.46 8.85 -3.83
CA ILE A 52 0.01 7.90 -4.84
C ILE A 52 -0.51 6.50 -4.47
N PRO A 53 -1.43 5.91 -5.24
CA PRO A 53 -1.90 4.56 -4.99
C PRO A 53 -0.78 3.52 -5.12
N GLY A 54 -0.70 2.64 -4.13
CA GLY A 54 0.21 1.51 -4.15
C GLY A 54 -0.51 0.23 -3.75
N SER A 55 -0.40 -0.81 -4.56
CA SER A 55 -1.00 -2.11 -4.30
C SER A 55 0.02 -3.17 -3.97
N CYS A 56 -0.24 -3.92 -2.93
CA CYS A 56 0.60 -5.03 -2.46
C CYS A 56 0.39 -6.28 -3.31
N GLU A 57 1.33 -7.24 -3.18
CA GLU A 57 1.27 -8.55 -3.85
C GLU A 57 1.10 -8.50 -5.38
N GLY A 58 1.49 -7.39 -6.00
CA GLY A 58 1.35 -7.23 -7.45
C GLY A 58 -0.11 -7.15 -7.94
N ASP A 59 -1.06 -6.85 -7.06
CA ASP A 59 -2.47 -6.78 -7.39
C ASP A 59 -2.81 -5.55 -8.24
N VAL A 60 -2.74 -5.73 -9.54
CA VAL A 60 -3.01 -4.68 -10.53
C VAL A 60 -4.49 -4.28 -10.54
N ASN A 61 -5.40 -5.21 -10.28
CA ASN A 61 -6.83 -4.90 -10.24
C ASN A 61 -7.16 -3.94 -9.09
N SER A 62 -6.65 -4.21 -7.91
CA SER A 62 -6.79 -3.29 -6.77
C SER A 62 -6.11 -1.95 -7.05
N LEU A 63 -4.94 -1.94 -7.70
CA LEU A 63 -4.28 -0.70 -8.09
C LEU A 63 -5.14 0.15 -9.00
N VAL A 64 -5.73 -0.41 -10.04
CA VAL A 64 -6.61 0.31 -10.96
C VAL A 64 -7.82 0.89 -10.22
N ALA A 65 -8.45 0.12 -9.34
CA ALA A 65 -9.54 0.61 -8.51
C ALA A 65 -9.11 1.79 -7.62
N MET A 66 -7.94 1.71 -7.00
CA MET A 66 -7.39 2.78 -6.17
C MET A 66 -7.09 4.06 -6.98
N ILE A 67 -6.54 3.91 -8.19
CA ILE A 67 -6.27 5.04 -9.10
C ILE A 67 -7.57 5.75 -9.52
N ILE A 68 -8.65 5.01 -9.72
CA ILE A 68 -9.97 5.56 -10.09
C ILE A 68 -10.62 6.24 -8.88
N LEU A 69 -10.58 5.62 -7.72
CA LEU A 69 -11.27 6.10 -6.53
C LEU A 69 -10.59 7.30 -5.87
N HIS A 70 -9.27 7.37 -5.89
CA HIS A 70 -8.53 8.44 -5.22
C HIS A 70 -8.92 9.85 -5.68
N PRO A 71 -9.00 10.18 -6.98
CA PRO A 71 -9.43 11.50 -7.44
C PRO A 71 -10.87 11.84 -7.06
N VAL A 72 -11.74 10.84 -6.93
CA VAL A 72 -13.15 11.03 -6.56
C VAL A 72 -13.32 11.32 -5.08
N THR A 73 -12.65 10.53 -4.24
CA THR A 73 -12.77 10.62 -2.78
C THR A 73 -11.85 11.68 -2.17
N LYS A 74 -10.73 11.96 -2.81
CA LYS A 74 -9.64 12.84 -2.33
C LYS A 74 -9.04 12.41 -1.00
N ILE A 75 -9.21 11.14 -0.63
CA ILE A 75 -8.61 10.52 0.54
C ILE A 75 -7.75 9.33 0.11
N PRO A 76 -6.77 8.93 0.92
CA PRO A 76 -6.01 7.72 0.65
C PRO A 76 -6.93 6.50 0.56
N ILE A 77 -6.77 5.73 -0.51
CA ILE A 77 -7.46 4.46 -0.69
C ILE A 77 -6.48 3.35 -0.31
N HIS A 78 -6.95 2.37 0.45
CA HIS A 78 -6.10 1.26 0.82
C HIS A 78 -6.72 -0.08 0.43
N ASN A 79 -5.87 -1.07 0.26
CA ASN A 79 -6.23 -2.44 -0.03
C ASN A 79 -6.25 -3.25 1.27
N THR A 80 -7.26 -4.10 1.44
CA THR A 80 -7.40 -4.96 2.62
C THR A 80 -7.85 -6.35 2.23
N ASP A 81 -7.34 -7.35 2.93
CA ASP A 81 -7.80 -8.72 2.81
C ASP A 81 -8.92 -9.01 3.80
N LEU A 82 -9.98 -9.64 3.31
CA LEU A 82 -11.03 -10.19 4.15
C LEU A 82 -10.55 -11.51 4.76
N LEU A 83 -10.28 -11.52 6.06
CA LEU A 83 -9.77 -12.71 6.74
C LEU A 83 -10.86 -13.57 7.37
N ALA A 84 -11.86 -12.96 7.96
CA ALA A 84 -12.90 -13.71 8.65
C ALA A 84 -14.22 -12.95 8.73
N VAL A 85 -15.31 -13.71 8.74
CA VAL A 85 -16.66 -13.20 8.96
C VAL A 85 -17.21 -13.90 10.19
N TYR A 86 -17.75 -13.15 11.13
CA TYR A 86 -18.33 -13.62 12.39
C TYR A 86 -19.82 -13.28 12.42
N PRO A 87 -20.69 -14.12 11.83
CA PRO A 87 -22.14 -13.83 11.74
C PRO A 87 -22.81 -13.68 13.11
N GLY A 88 -22.33 -14.43 14.12
CA GLY A 88 -22.85 -14.36 15.48
C GLY A 88 -22.68 -13.00 16.15
N ASP A 89 -21.62 -12.29 15.81
CA ASP A 89 -21.29 -10.97 16.33
C ASP A 89 -21.60 -9.84 15.34
N ASN A 90 -22.13 -10.20 14.16
CA ASN A 90 -22.34 -9.26 13.05
C ASN A 90 -21.08 -8.44 12.74
N SER A 91 -19.93 -9.10 12.74
CA SER A 91 -18.62 -8.46 12.53
C SER A 91 -17.80 -9.12 11.42
N ILE A 92 -16.89 -8.34 10.85
CA ILE A 92 -15.98 -8.76 9.79
C ILE A 92 -14.57 -8.34 10.18
N PHE A 93 -13.60 -9.24 10.00
CA PHE A 93 -12.20 -8.96 10.25
C PHE A 93 -11.44 -8.76 8.93
N PHE A 94 -10.84 -7.59 8.78
CA PHE A 94 -9.95 -7.26 7.66
C PHE A 94 -8.52 -7.13 8.14
N LEU A 95 -7.57 -7.57 7.33
CA LEU A 95 -6.17 -7.25 7.47
C LEU A 95 -5.79 -6.15 6.47
N THR A 96 -5.33 -5.05 7.00
CA THR A 96 -4.77 -3.98 6.17
C THR A 96 -3.30 -4.30 5.88
N VAL A 97 -2.96 -4.48 4.62
CA VAL A 97 -1.60 -4.83 4.21
C VAL A 97 -0.68 -3.60 4.23
N ALA A 98 -1.23 -2.42 4.05
CA ALA A 98 -0.51 -1.16 4.22
C ALA A 98 -1.23 -0.28 5.25
N LEU A 99 -0.53 0.10 6.29
CA LEU A 99 -1.05 1.02 7.30
C LEU A 99 -1.22 2.40 6.66
N VAL A 100 -2.45 2.77 6.37
CA VAL A 100 -2.76 4.17 6.09
C VAL A 100 -2.83 4.87 7.45
N CYS A 101 -1.82 5.65 7.77
CA CYS A 101 -1.93 6.59 8.88
C CYS A 101 -3.03 7.59 8.54
N ILE A 102 -4.19 7.40 9.14
CA ILE A 102 -5.21 8.45 9.22
C ILE A 102 -4.73 9.37 10.36
N LEU A 103 -4.17 10.46 10.00
CA LEU A 103 -4.02 11.61 10.90
C LEU A 103 -5.27 12.46 10.84
#